data_be5201f954725beb9daa64e47d79f844
#
_entry.id   be5201f954725beb9daa64e47d79f844
#
_cell.length_a   1.000
_cell.length_b   1.000
_cell.length_c   1.000
_cell.angle_alpha   90.00
_cell.angle_beta   90.00
_cell.angle_gamma   90.00
#
_symmetry.space_group_name_H-M   'P 1'
#
loop_
_entity.id
_entity.type
_entity.pdbx_description
1 polymer ?
#
loop_
_entity_poly.entity_id
_entity_poly.type
_entity_poly.pdbx_seq_one_letter_code
_entity_poly.pdbx_strand_id
1 'polypeptide(L)'
;MIIPRVTQPYEPGLPALGDDLENYLVTGGGSLTLKLEPDDKFKIINLEGHQQAEIVCFNSKRECNLSALGLNNEHNGQLTKKILTSEEESAQIAHTKLKKLGYEVESINQSILVFSQNSLSGSIEEFKTNDSIVCIISAPGESEITHENIPASELRVIVQRNKKREEGEFLLPDPLMDPVEEIFVKRYTAMAYEVKEGDFIQIIDVYGRQCSDFMAFDSESLQKGQELSIDTTNSRYLMGSAFPMPGLHSKYYDENQMPMVEVYRDTVGRHDTFGTACTSKFYDDIGYFGHPNCSDNFNYVLDKFTCLLYTSPSPRDLSTS
;
A
#
# COMPACT_ATOMS: atom_id res chain seq x y z
N MET A 1 28.68 31.85 13.44
CA MET A 1 27.36 31.67 14.08
C MET A 1 26.54 30.82 13.12
N ILE A 2 26.36 29.55 13.45
CA ILE A 2 25.53 28.65 12.64
C ILE A 2 24.09 28.98 13.04
N ILE A 3 23.33 29.58 12.14
CA ILE A 3 21.89 29.78 12.32
C ILE A 3 21.27 28.38 12.28
N PRO A 4 20.66 27.88 13.37
CA PRO A 4 19.92 26.61 13.29
C PRO A 4 18.86 26.77 12.21
N ARG A 5 18.89 25.92 11.20
CA ARG A 5 17.72 25.77 10.33
C ARG A 5 16.55 25.43 11.24
N VAL A 6 15.50 26.23 11.18
CA VAL A 6 14.22 25.85 11.73
C VAL A 6 13.84 24.60 10.93
N THR A 7 14.11 23.44 11.50
CA THR A 7 13.58 22.19 10.99
C THR A 7 12.07 22.35 11.12
N GLN A 8 11.38 22.50 10.02
CA GLN A 8 9.95 22.21 10.02
C GLN A 8 9.84 20.82 10.65
N PRO A 9 8.92 20.63 11.61
CA PRO A 9 8.72 19.31 12.17
C PRO A 9 8.49 18.38 10.98
N TYR A 10 9.41 17.44 10.78
CA TYR A 10 9.24 16.38 9.82
C TYR A 10 8.03 15.60 10.32
N GLU A 11 6.90 15.77 9.66
CA GLU A 11 5.77 14.87 9.88
C GLU A 11 6.14 13.56 9.21
N PRO A 12 6.55 12.56 9.97
CA PRO A 12 6.86 11.26 9.40
C PRO A 12 5.57 10.66 8.85
N GLY A 13 5.65 10.19 7.64
CA GLY A 13 4.50 9.69 6.90
C GLY A 13 3.88 10.76 5.99
N LEU A 14 2.92 10.31 5.22
CA LEU A 14 2.10 11.23 4.46
C LEU A 14 1.39 12.16 5.44
N PRO A 15 1.37 13.48 5.17
CA PRO A 15 0.46 14.35 5.89
C PRO A 15 -0.92 13.68 5.87
N ALA A 16 -1.61 13.72 7.00
CA ALA A 16 -2.98 13.21 7.05
C ALA A 16 -3.70 13.82 5.86
N LEU A 17 -3.97 13.00 4.86
CA LEU A 17 -4.64 13.45 3.67
C LEU A 17 -6.01 13.91 4.09
N GLY A 18 -6.47 15.04 3.54
CA GLY A 18 -7.84 15.49 3.75
C GLY A 18 -8.81 14.35 3.41
N ASP A 19 -10.00 14.38 3.96
CA ASP A 19 -11.01 13.33 3.78
C ASP A 19 -11.38 13.06 2.31
N ASP A 20 -10.98 13.95 1.41
CA ASP A 20 -11.21 13.92 -0.03
C ASP A 20 -9.99 13.47 -0.84
N LEU A 21 -8.88 13.13 -0.19
CA LEU A 21 -7.64 12.71 -0.86
C LEU A 21 -7.42 11.21 -0.72
N GLU A 22 -7.00 10.60 -1.83
CA GLU A 22 -6.57 9.21 -1.90
C GLU A 22 -5.12 9.16 -2.36
N ASN A 23 -4.33 8.24 -1.81
CA ASN A 23 -2.94 8.06 -2.19
C ASN A 23 -2.71 6.64 -2.70
N TYR A 24 -2.11 6.54 -3.86
CA TYR A 24 -1.78 5.28 -4.52
C TYR A 24 -0.31 5.25 -4.88
N LEU A 25 0.23 4.05 -4.91
CA LEU A 25 1.56 3.80 -5.43
C LEU A 25 1.45 2.94 -6.68
N VAL A 26 2.22 3.28 -7.71
CA VAL A 26 2.40 2.46 -8.90
C VAL A 26 3.81 1.93 -8.84
N THR A 27 3.95 0.64 -8.64
CA THR A 27 5.26 -0.03 -8.59
C THR A 27 5.95 0.05 -9.94
N GLY A 28 7.27 0.10 -9.95
CA GLY A 28 8.05 0.04 -11.19
C GLY A 28 7.72 -1.22 -11.97
N GLY A 29 7.46 -1.10 -13.27
CA GLY A 29 6.96 -2.19 -14.12
C GLY A 29 5.48 -2.49 -13.94
N GLY A 30 4.78 -1.79 -13.04
CA GLY A 30 3.37 -2.02 -12.72
C GLY A 30 2.40 -0.99 -13.30
N SER A 31 1.12 -1.17 -12.98
CA SER A 31 0.03 -0.30 -13.40
C SER A 31 -1.02 -0.13 -12.32
N LEU A 32 -1.71 1.00 -12.34
CA LEU A 32 -2.83 1.34 -11.48
C LEU A 32 -4.06 1.64 -12.33
N THR A 33 -5.19 1.00 -12.05
CA THR A 33 -6.47 1.31 -12.69
C THR A 33 -7.37 2.06 -11.71
N LEU A 34 -7.83 3.25 -12.11
CA LEU A 34 -8.67 4.14 -11.31
C LEU A 34 -9.96 4.47 -12.05
N LYS A 35 -11.08 4.48 -11.33
CA LYS A 35 -12.30 5.12 -11.78
C LYS A 35 -12.32 6.55 -11.26
N LEU A 36 -12.48 7.53 -12.13
CA LEU A 36 -12.52 8.95 -11.82
C LEU A 36 -13.84 9.54 -12.33
N GLU A 37 -14.42 10.44 -11.56
CA GLU A 37 -15.66 11.13 -11.89
C GLU A 37 -15.37 12.57 -12.38
N PRO A 38 -16.34 13.24 -13.00
CA PRO A 38 -16.15 14.60 -13.47
C PRO A 38 -15.68 15.53 -12.34
N ASP A 39 -14.74 16.40 -12.69
CA ASP A 39 -14.08 17.36 -11.79
C ASP A 39 -13.14 16.75 -10.73
N ASP A 40 -12.97 15.44 -10.67
CA ASP A 40 -11.88 14.85 -9.89
C ASP A 40 -10.53 15.36 -10.41
N LYS A 41 -9.60 15.54 -9.48
CA LYS A 41 -8.22 15.91 -9.80
C LYS A 41 -7.30 14.79 -9.37
N PHE A 42 -6.24 14.58 -10.13
CA PHE A 42 -5.17 13.71 -9.71
C PHE A 42 -3.81 14.26 -10.10
N LYS A 43 -2.81 13.91 -9.34
CA LYS A 43 -1.43 14.24 -9.66
C LYS A 43 -0.57 13.00 -9.60
N ILE A 44 0.38 12.94 -10.51
CA ILE A 44 1.41 11.91 -10.55
C ILE A 44 2.71 12.53 -10.08
N ILE A 45 3.40 11.88 -9.18
CA ILE A 45 4.67 12.33 -8.63
C ILE A 45 5.74 11.29 -8.97
N ASN A 46 6.78 11.73 -9.66
CA ASN A 46 7.95 10.92 -9.95
C ASN A 46 8.88 10.96 -8.73
N LEU A 47 8.84 9.92 -7.91
CA LEU A 47 9.53 9.93 -6.61
C LEU A 47 11.05 10.00 -6.73
N GLU A 48 11.62 9.16 -7.59
CA GLU A 48 13.07 9.05 -7.75
C GLU A 48 13.63 9.83 -8.94
N GLY A 49 12.77 10.24 -9.85
CA GLY A 49 13.16 10.80 -11.15
C GLY A 49 13.39 9.71 -12.21
N HIS A 50 13.65 10.14 -13.43
CA HIS A 50 13.93 9.29 -14.59
C HIS A 50 12.82 8.31 -14.99
N GLN A 51 11.78 8.13 -14.20
CA GLN A 51 10.65 7.25 -14.48
C GLN A 51 9.62 7.96 -15.38
N GLN A 52 9.31 7.34 -16.50
CA GLN A 52 8.17 7.75 -17.33
C GLN A 52 6.87 7.19 -16.77
N ALA A 53 5.77 7.88 -17.04
CA ALA A 53 4.43 7.34 -16.80
C ALA A 53 3.68 7.29 -18.13
N GLU A 54 2.98 6.21 -18.42
CA GLU A 54 2.04 6.15 -19.52
C GLU A 54 0.61 6.21 -18.99
N ILE A 55 -0.19 7.14 -19.52
CA ILE A 55 -1.58 7.31 -19.13
C ILE A 55 -2.47 6.87 -20.30
N VAL A 56 -3.42 6.00 -19.98
CA VAL A 56 -4.50 5.55 -20.87
C VAL A 56 -5.82 5.87 -20.21
N CYS A 57 -6.79 6.36 -20.97
CA CYS A 57 -8.12 6.64 -20.46
C CYS A 57 -9.20 6.02 -21.35
N PHE A 58 -10.27 5.56 -20.70
CA PHE A 58 -11.52 5.18 -21.35
C PHE A 58 -12.62 6.12 -20.87
N ASN A 59 -13.39 6.65 -21.80
CA ASN A 59 -14.54 7.50 -21.50
C ASN A 59 -15.77 6.68 -21.07
N SER A 60 -16.85 7.37 -20.72
CA SER A 60 -18.14 6.76 -20.35
C SER A 60 -18.77 5.88 -21.43
N LYS A 61 -18.35 6.04 -22.72
CA LYS A 61 -18.78 5.20 -23.85
C LYS A 61 -17.86 3.99 -24.06
N ARG A 62 -16.90 3.76 -23.19
CA ARG A 62 -15.87 2.71 -23.29
C ARG A 62 -14.90 2.87 -24.47
N GLU A 63 -14.75 4.07 -24.97
CA GLU A 63 -13.78 4.37 -26.02
C GLU A 63 -12.47 4.80 -25.37
N CYS A 64 -11.35 4.29 -25.87
CA CYS A 64 -10.02 4.75 -25.45
C CYS A 64 -9.84 6.18 -25.95
N ASN A 65 -9.84 7.16 -25.05
CA ASN A 65 -9.85 8.56 -25.37
C ASN A 65 -9.31 9.44 -24.23
N LEU A 66 -8.36 10.30 -24.56
CA LEU A 66 -7.72 11.23 -23.61
C LEU A 66 -8.41 12.58 -23.49
N SER A 67 -9.44 12.86 -24.30
CA SER A 67 -10.11 14.16 -24.35
C SER A 67 -10.76 14.55 -23.02
N ALA A 68 -11.16 13.57 -22.21
CA ALA A 68 -11.69 13.80 -20.85
C ALA A 68 -10.67 14.43 -19.89
N LEU A 69 -9.37 14.32 -20.19
CA LEU A 69 -8.29 15.01 -19.49
C LEU A 69 -7.85 16.31 -20.21
N GLY A 70 -8.50 16.67 -21.31
CA GLY A 70 -8.08 17.79 -22.14
C GLY A 70 -6.78 17.54 -22.91
N LEU A 71 -6.39 16.28 -23.08
CA LEU A 71 -5.14 15.88 -23.70
C LEU A 71 -5.37 15.35 -25.12
N ASN A 72 -4.35 15.53 -25.95
CA ASN A 72 -4.29 14.93 -27.29
C ASN A 72 -3.57 13.59 -27.21
N ASN A 73 -3.93 12.69 -28.12
CA ASN A 73 -3.23 11.42 -28.28
C ASN A 73 -1.84 11.65 -28.89
N GLU A 74 -0.82 11.04 -28.26
CA GLU A 74 0.57 11.08 -28.75
C GLU A 74 1.13 9.68 -29.01
N HIS A 75 0.59 8.66 -28.34
CA HIS A 75 1.07 7.30 -28.36
C HIS A 75 -0.09 6.30 -28.43
N ASN A 76 0.23 5.02 -28.63
CA ASN A 76 -0.75 3.96 -28.88
C ASN A 76 -0.98 3.00 -27.70
N GLY A 77 -0.43 3.30 -26.52
CA GLY A 77 -0.62 2.51 -25.30
C GLY A 77 0.14 1.18 -25.25
N GLN A 78 1.17 1.01 -26.06
CA GLN A 78 1.90 -0.26 -26.12
C GLN A 78 2.64 -0.61 -24.83
N LEU A 79 3.16 0.39 -24.12
CA LEU A 79 3.84 0.15 -22.84
C LEU A 79 2.87 -0.36 -21.79
N THR A 80 1.71 0.28 -21.64
CA THR A 80 0.64 -0.16 -20.76
C THR A 80 0.13 -1.55 -21.13
N LYS A 81 -0.06 -1.84 -22.44
CA LYS A 81 -0.45 -3.19 -22.88
C LYS A 81 0.58 -4.24 -22.47
N LYS A 82 1.87 -3.98 -22.71
CA LYS A 82 2.94 -4.90 -22.34
C LYS A 82 2.90 -5.20 -20.83
N ILE A 83 2.71 -4.17 -20.00
CA ILE A 83 2.62 -4.33 -18.56
C ILE A 83 1.39 -5.15 -18.18
N LEU A 84 0.19 -4.76 -18.61
CA LEU A 84 -1.07 -5.42 -18.25
C LEU A 84 -1.14 -6.89 -18.71
N THR A 85 -0.33 -7.30 -19.66
CA THR A 85 -0.23 -8.68 -20.13
C THR A 85 0.99 -9.42 -19.56
N SER A 86 1.78 -8.79 -18.69
CA SER A 86 2.90 -9.41 -18.02
C SER A 86 2.46 -10.34 -16.88
N GLU A 87 3.39 -11.12 -16.37
CA GLU A 87 3.15 -12.00 -15.21
C GLU A 87 3.35 -11.27 -13.86
N GLU A 88 3.73 -10.00 -13.90
CA GLU A 88 3.88 -9.17 -12.71
C GLU A 88 2.56 -9.03 -11.97
N GLU A 89 2.58 -9.28 -10.67
CA GLU A 89 1.37 -9.36 -9.85
C GLU A 89 0.60 -8.03 -9.80
N SER A 90 1.29 -6.89 -9.69
CA SER A 90 0.65 -5.57 -9.74
C SER A 90 -0.06 -5.31 -11.07
N ALA A 91 0.52 -5.81 -12.15
CA ALA A 91 -0.08 -5.72 -13.49
C ALA A 91 -1.33 -6.61 -13.60
N GLN A 92 -1.29 -7.80 -13.02
CA GLN A 92 -2.44 -8.72 -12.98
C GLN A 92 -3.61 -8.14 -12.19
N ILE A 93 -3.33 -7.45 -11.08
CA ILE A 93 -4.34 -6.73 -10.28
C ILE A 93 -5.00 -5.63 -11.12
N ALA A 94 -4.18 -4.79 -11.77
CA ALA A 94 -4.69 -3.71 -12.62
C ALA A 94 -5.49 -4.25 -13.81
N HIS A 95 -5.05 -5.33 -14.43
CA HIS A 95 -5.75 -6.03 -15.52
C HIS A 95 -7.08 -6.60 -15.05
N THR A 96 -7.10 -7.31 -13.92
CA THR A 96 -8.33 -7.87 -13.34
C THR A 96 -9.34 -6.77 -13.05
N LYS A 97 -8.91 -5.66 -12.46
CA LYS A 97 -9.78 -4.51 -12.20
C LYS A 97 -10.32 -3.90 -13.49
N LEU A 98 -9.46 -3.73 -14.50
CA LEU A 98 -9.88 -3.23 -15.81
C LEU A 98 -10.97 -4.09 -16.43
N LYS A 99 -10.78 -5.42 -16.41
CA LYS A 99 -11.74 -6.40 -16.92
C LYS A 99 -13.06 -6.38 -16.16
N LYS A 100 -13.04 -6.27 -14.83
CA LYS A 100 -14.25 -6.13 -14.00
C LYS A 100 -15.05 -4.87 -14.33
N LEU A 101 -14.36 -3.79 -14.68
CA LEU A 101 -15.00 -2.56 -15.15
C LEU A 101 -15.54 -2.68 -16.59
N GLY A 102 -15.31 -3.81 -17.27
CA GLY A 102 -15.82 -4.12 -18.59
C GLY A 102 -15.00 -3.56 -19.73
N TYR A 103 -13.69 -3.38 -19.52
CA TYR A 103 -12.75 -2.93 -20.54
C TYR A 103 -11.74 -4.02 -20.87
N GLU A 104 -11.33 -4.08 -22.13
CA GLU A 104 -10.35 -5.05 -22.63
C GLU A 104 -9.03 -4.37 -22.97
N VAL A 105 -7.92 -5.03 -22.67
CA VAL A 105 -6.56 -4.51 -22.92
C VAL A 105 -6.33 -4.24 -24.41
N GLU A 106 -6.93 -5.06 -25.28
CA GLU A 106 -6.84 -4.93 -26.72
C GLU A 106 -7.44 -3.62 -27.26
N SER A 107 -8.42 -3.05 -26.55
CA SER A 107 -9.09 -1.80 -26.91
C SER A 107 -8.23 -0.56 -26.63
N ILE A 108 -7.12 -0.68 -25.92
CA ILE A 108 -6.16 0.41 -25.72
C ILE A 108 -5.52 0.76 -27.08
N ASN A 109 -5.70 1.98 -27.53
CA ASN A 109 -5.15 2.45 -28.80
C ASN A 109 -4.68 3.91 -28.76
N GLN A 110 -4.81 4.55 -27.60
CA GLN A 110 -4.37 5.92 -27.36
C GLN A 110 -3.74 6.02 -25.97
N SER A 111 -2.67 6.79 -25.89
CA SER A 111 -2.01 7.11 -24.61
C SER A 111 -1.20 8.39 -24.71
N ILE A 112 -0.76 8.87 -23.56
CA ILE A 112 0.23 9.94 -23.44
C ILE A 112 1.34 9.48 -22.48
N LEU A 113 2.58 9.86 -22.81
CA LEU A 113 3.71 9.74 -21.90
C LEU A 113 3.89 11.03 -21.12
N VAL A 114 3.93 10.95 -19.83
CA VAL A 114 4.31 12.02 -18.93
C VAL A 114 5.65 11.71 -18.29
N PHE A 115 6.38 12.74 -17.99
CA PHE A 115 7.78 12.73 -17.62
C PHE A 115 8.70 12.24 -18.75
N SER A 116 9.84 12.87 -18.85
CA SER A 116 10.94 12.41 -19.69
C SER A 116 11.86 11.47 -18.89
N GLN A 117 12.71 10.73 -19.58
CA GLN A 117 13.77 9.95 -18.96
C GLN A 117 14.79 10.80 -18.17
N ASN A 118 14.74 12.12 -18.33
CA ASN A 118 15.58 13.08 -17.59
C ASN A 118 14.80 13.85 -16.51
N SER A 119 13.58 13.45 -16.20
CA SER A 119 12.78 14.09 -15.16
C SER A 119 13.45 13.96 -13.80
N LEU A 120 13.38 15.04 -13.02
CA LEU A 120 13.99 15.08 -11.69
C LEU A 120 13.12 14.36 -10.66
N SER A 121 13.75 13.91 -9.60
CA SER A 121 13.04 13.46 -8.39
C SER A 121 12.07 14.54 -7.90
N GLY A 122 10.86 14.13 -7.56
CA GLY A 122 9.80 15.02 -7.11
C GLY A 122 9.07 15.78 -8.22
N SER A 123 9.36 15.51 -9.51
CA SER A 123 8.58 16.09 -10.63
C SER A 123 7.10 15.71 -10.51
N ILE A 124 6.20 16.66 -10.78
CA ILE A 124 4.75 16.50 -10.61
C ILE A 124 4.05 16.91 -11.90
N GLU A 125 3.08 16.08 -12.32
CA GLU A 125 2.11 16.40 -13.35
C GLU A 125 0.69 16.31 -12.76
N GLU A 126 -0.16 17.31 -13.07
CA GLU A 126 -1.51 17.42 -12.51
C GLU A 126 -2.55 17.38 -13.61
N PHE A 127 -3.64 16.68 -13.33
CA PHE A 127 -4.75 16.49 -14.27
C PHE A 127 -6.08 16.73 -13.59
N LYS A 128 -7.06 17.15 -14.40
CA LYS A 128 -8.46 17.29 -14.00
C LYS A 128 -9.34 16.57 -15.01
N THR A 129 -10.31 15.80 -14.54
CA THR A 129 -11.24 15.10 -15.42
C THR A 129 -12.44 15.97 -15.77
N ASN A 130 -12.91 15.85 -17.00
CA ASN A 130 -14.13 16.52 -17.49
C ASN A 130 -15.30 15.54 -17.69
N ASP A 131 -15.07 14.24 -17.53
CA ASP A 131 -16.05 13.16 -17.70
C ASP A 131 -15.75 12.04 -16.72
N SER A 132 -16.70 11.11 -16.52
CA SER A 132 -16.43 9.83 -15.86
C SER A 132 -15.51 8.99 -16.73
N ILE A 133 -14.37 8.61 -16.22
CA ILE A 133 -13.36 7.82 -16.93
C ILE A 133 -12.83 6.67 -16.12
N VAL A 134 -12.32 5.67 -16.82
CA VAL A 134 -11.39 4.69 -16.26
C VAL A 134 -10.00 5.08 -16.75
N CYS A 135 -9.13 5.43 -15.82
CA CYS A 135 -7.76 5.85 -16.08
C CYS A 135 -6.80 4.75 -15.68
N ILE A 136 -5.85 4.42 -16.54
CA ILE A 136 -4.76 3.51 -16.26
C ILE A 136 -3.48 4.33 -16.26
N ILE A 137 -2.71 4.23 -15.18
CA ILE A 137 -1.41 4.88 -15.02
C ILE A 137 -0.38 3.78 -14.86
N SER A 138 0.57 3.73 -15.76
CA SER A 138 1.61 2.71 -15.80
C SER A 138 2.98 3.32 -15.57
N ALA A 139 3.85 2.61 -14.85
CA ALA A 139 5.26 2.93 -14.68
C ALA A 139 6.10 1.99 -15.56
N PRO A 140 6.28 2.30 -16.87
CA PRO A 140 6.92 1.39 -17.81
C PRO A 140 8.39 1.19 -17.50
N GLY A 141 8.87 -0.02 -17.75
CA GLY A 141 10.22 -0.46 -17.52
C GLY A 141 10.23 -1.89 -17.00
N GLU A 142 11.38 -2.40 -16.70
CA GLU A 142 11.54 -3.72 -16.10
C GLU A 142 11.67 -3.55 -14.58
N SER A 143 10.97 -4.39 -13.80
CA SER A 143 11.04 -4.36 -12.34
C SER A 143 12.37 -4.91 -11.82
N GLU A 144 13.04 -5.78 -12.60
CA GLU A 144 14.29 -6.42 -12.21
C GLU A 144 15.52 -5.59 -12.61
N ILE A 145 16.50 -5.55 -11.70
CA ILE A 145 17.81 -4.96 -11.97
C ILE A 145 18.59 -5.94 -12.82
N THR A 146 18.87 -5.58 -14.06
CA THR A 146 19.84 -6.27 -14.90
C THR A 146 21.08 -5.40 -15.11
N HIS A 147 22.18 -5.99 -15.54
CA HIS A 147 23.41 -5.23 -15.82
C HIS A 147 23.27 -4.22 -16.98
N GLU A 148 22.19 -4.29 -17.74
CA GLU A 148 21.96 -3.53 -18.96
C GLU A 148 20.83 -2.50 -18.86
N ASN A 149 20.04 -2.51 -17.77
CA ASN A 149 18.89 -1.59 -17.61
C ASN A 149 18.91 -0.82 -16.29
N ILE A 150 18.25 0.31 -16.31
CA ILE A 150 17.86 1.03 -15.10
C ILE A 150 16.48 0.47 -14.71
N PRO A 151 16.32 -0.08 -13.50
CA PRO A 151 15.04 -0.63 -13.09
C PRO A 151 13.99 0.46 -13.10
N ALA A 152 12.75 0.09 -13.41
CA ALA A 152 11.63 0.99 -13.27
C ALA A 152 11.44 1.36 -11.80
N SER A 153 11.25 2.64 -11.53
CA SER A 153 11.00 3.16 -10.19
C SER A 153 9.50 3.43 -9.97
N GLU A 154 9.17 3.76 -8.76
CA GLU A 154 7.79 3.97 -8.32
C GLU A 154 7.26 5.34 -8.69
N LEU A 155 5.96 5.40 -8.97
CA LEU A 155 5.21 6.64 -9.11
C LEU A 155 4.17 6.73 -8.00
N ARG A 156 4.00 7.90 -7.41
CA ARG A 156 2.91 8.17 -6.49
C ARG A 156 1.78 8.89 -7.22
N VAL A 157 0.55 8.45 -6.99
CA VAL A 157 -0.65 9.08 -7.54
C VAL A 157 -1.52 9.55 -6.39
N ILE A 158 -1.82 10.85 -6.34
CA ILE A 158 -2.73 11.42 -5.35
C ILE A 158 -3.98 11.87 -6.09
N VAL A 159 -5.13 11.36 -5.65
CA VAL A 159 -6.43 11.70 -6.22
C VAL A 159 -7.19 12.58 -5.24
N GLN A 160 -7.71 13.69 -5.73
CA GLN A 160 -8.63 14.57 -5.01
C GLN A 160 -10.02 14.42 -5.61
N ARG A 161 -10.95 13.88 -4.83
CA ARG A 161 -12.34 13.74 -5.25
C ARG A 161 -13.06 15.09 -5.22
N ASN A 162 -13.84 15.36 -6.26
CA ASN A 162 -14.67 16.57 -6.30
C ASN A 162 -15.92 16.45 -5.41
N LYS A 163 -16.51 15.25 -5.35
CA LYS A 163 -17.66 14.99 -4.50
C LYS A 163 -17.23 14.93 -3.04
N LYS A 164 -17.66 15.88 -2.22
CA LYS A 164 -17.50 15.80 -0.77
C LYS A 164 -18.32 14.64 -0.23
N ARG A 165 -17.73 13.93 0.73
CA ARG A 165 -18.44 12.88 1.47
C ARG A 165 -19.62 13.48 2.25
N GLU A 166 -20.73 12.78 2.26
CA GLU A 166 -21.79 13.05 3.22
C GLU A 166 -21.36 12.58 4.61
N GLU A 167 -21.85 13.26 5.65
CA GLU A 167 -21.53 12.87 7.02
C GLU A 167 -22.01 11.43 7.28
N GLY A 168 -21.07 10.56 7.66
CA GLY A 168 -21.31 9.13 7.85
C GLY A 168 -21.14 8.23 6.61
N GLU A 169 -20.83 8.79 5.46
CA GLU A 169 -20.45 8.02 4.28
C GLU A 169 -18.95 7.60 4.36
N PHE A 170 -18.70 6.31 4.34
CA PHE A 170 -17.34 5.77 4.33
C PHE A 170 -16.95 5.40 2.90
N LEU A 171 -15.94 6.06 2.36
CA LEU A 171 -15.32 5.66 1.10
C LEU A 171 -14.22 4.66 1.38
N LEU A 172 -14.57 3.39 1.42
CA LEU A 172 -13.58 2.33 1.54
C LEU A 172 -12.78 2.26 0.24
N PRO A 173 -11.45 2.06 0.32
CA PRO A 173 -10.64 1.86 -0.87
C PRO A 173 -11.09 0.58 -1.58
N ASP A 174 -11.12 0.62 -2.92
CA ASP A 174 -11.44 -0.57 -3.70
C ASP A 174 -10.49 -1.72 -3.34
N PRO A 175 -11.03 -2.93 -3.11
CA PRO A 175 -10.20 -4.10 -2.88
C PRO A 175 -9.37 -4.43 -4.13
N LEU A 176 -8.15 -4.91 -3.92
CA LEU A 176 -7.28 -5.36 -5.02
C LEU A 176 -7.86 -6.58 -5.74
N MET A 177 -8.46 -7.47 -4.97
CA MET A 177 -9.12 -8.70 -5.43
C MET A 177 -10.55 -8.76 -4.89
N ASP A 178 -11.38 -9.67 -5.41
CA ASP A 178 -12.70 -9.90 -4.82
C ASP A 178 -12.55 -10.44 -3.41
N PRO A 179 -13.10 -9.76 -2.39
CA PRO A 179 -13.00 -10.24 -1.03
C PRO A 179 -13.75 -11.58 -0.88
N VAL A 180 -13.07 -12.56 -0.31
CA VAL A 180 -13.68 -13.86 0.04
C VAL A 180 -14.22 -13.86 1.45
N GLU A 181 -13.68 -12.99 2.30
CA GLU A 181 -14.12 -12.80 3.69
C GLU A 181 -13.95 -11.33 4.07
N GLU A 182 -14.88 -10.83 4.88
CA GLU A 182 -14.83 -9.50 5.48
C GLU A 182 -14.97 -9.64 7.00
N ILE A 183 -13.95 -9.17 7.73
CA ILE A 183 -13.87 -9.27 9.18
C ILE A 183 -13.90 -7.88 9.78
N PHE A 184 -14.90 -7.56 10.58
CA PHE A 184 -14.96 -6.31 11.32
C PHE A 184 -14.35 -6.49 12.72
N VAL A 185 -13.15 -5.94 12.92
CA VAL A 185 -12.45 -5.94 14.20
C VAL A 185 -12.96 -4.77 15.04
N LYS A 186 -13.67 -5.09 16.12
CA LYS A 186 -14.19 -4.07 17.05
C LYS A 186 -13.08 -3.45 17.87
N ARG A 187 -13.28 -2.20 18.29
CA ARG A 187 -12.38 -1.52 19.21
C ARG A 187 -12.11 -2.39 20.45
N TYR A 188 -10.85 -2.42 20.87
CA TYR A 188 -10.35 -3.18 22.02
C TYR A 188 -10.45 -4.71 21.87
N THR A 189 -10.57 -5.22 20.67
CA THR A 189 -10.58 -6.66 20.40
C THR A 189 -9.50 -7.03 19.39
N ALA A 190 -9.25 -8.33 19.25
CA ALA A 190 -8.46 -8.89 18.16
C ALA A 190 -9.25 -9.98 17.42
N MET A 191 -8.85 -10.25 16.21
CA MET A 191 -9.30 -11.38 15.41
C MET A 191 -8.08 -12.08 14.82
N ALA A 192 -8.14 -13.40 14.75
CA ALA A 192 -7.15 -14.19 14.04
C ALA A 192 -7.86 -15.05 12.99
N TYR A 193 -7.23 -15.21 11.84
CA TYR A 193 -7.74 -15.96 10.71
C TYR A 193 -6.56 -16.58 9.95
N GLU A 194 -6.84 -17.62 9.19
CA GLU A 194 -5.83 -18.29 8.37
C GLU A 194 -5.84 -17.70 6.95
N VAL A 195 -4.64 -17.55 6.40
CA VAL A 195 -4.43 -17.16 5.01
C VAL A 195 -3.44 -18.11 4.36
N LYS A 196 -3.46 -18.20 3.04
CA LYS A 196 -2.54 -19.02 2.26
C LYS A 196 -1.55 -18.13 1.52
N GLU A 197 -0.43 -18.70 1.14
CA GLU A 197 0.51 -18.05 0.24
C GLU A 197 -0.20 -17.58 -1.03
N GLY A 198 -0.01 -16.31 -1.39
CA GLY A 198 -0.67 -15.66 -2.52
C GLY A 198 -2.01 -15.00 -2.20
N ASP A 199 -2.54 -15.15 -0.99
CA ASP A 199 -3.75 -14.42 -0.58
C ASP A 199 -3.42 -12.95 -0.26
N PHE A 200 -4.38 -12.05 -0.55
CA PHE A 200 -4.28 -10.64 -0.20
C PHE A 200 -5.03 -10.34 1.10
N ILE A 201 -4.36 -9.62 1.98
CA ILE A 201 -4.95 -9.06 3.20
C ILE A 201 -5.05 -7.55 3.01
N GLN A 202 -6.24 -6.98 3.20
CA GLN A 202 -6.44 -5.55 3.21
C GLN A 202 -6.92 -5.10 4.58
N ILE A 203 -6.16 -4.26 5.25
CA ILE A 203 -6.52 -3.66 6.55
C ILE A 203 -7.02 -2.25 6.30
N ILE A 204 -8.23 -1.94 6.74
CA ILE A 204 -8.89 -0.66 6.51
C ILE A 204 -9.24 -0.03 7.86
N ASP A 205 -8.71 1.18 8.12
CA ASP A 205 -9.18 2.02 9.22
C ASP A 205 -10.44 2.76 8.79
N VAL A 206 -11.61 2.17 9.09
CA VAL A 206 -12.92 2.63 8.60
C VAL A 206 -13.28 4.02 9.10
N TYR A 207 -12.93 4.33 10.34
CA TYR A 207 -13.29 5.62 10.97
C TYR A 207 -12.13 6.62 10.96
N GLY A 208 -10.94 6.21 10.57
CA GLY A 208 -9.73 6.99 10.70
C GLY A 208 -9.24 7.14 12.13
N ARG A 209 -7.96 7.49 12.29
CA ARG A 209 -7.31 7.74 13.59
C ARG A 209 -7.30 6.55 14.56
N GLN A 210 -7.45 5.34 14.04
CA GLN A 210 -7.27 4.12 14.82
C GLN A 210 -5.91 3.49 14.49
N CYS A 211 -5.27 2.98 15.52
CA CYS A 211 -4.10 2.12 15.39
C CYS A 211 -4.56 0.67 15.48
N SER A 212 -4.05 -0.18 14.61
CA SER A 212 -4.22 -1.63 14.70
C SER A 212 -2.86 -2.30 14.74
N ASP A 213 -2.66 -3.17 15.72
CA ASP A 213 -1.49 -4.04 15.77
C ASP A 213 -1.72 -5.21 14.82
N PHE A 214 -0.68 -5.59 14.08
CA PHE A 214 -0.72 -6.67 13.13
C PHE A 214 0.42 -7.65 13.39
N MET A 215 0.09 -8.94 13.43
CA MET A 215 1.06 -10.03 13.54
C MET A 215 0.72 -11.10 12.51
N ALA A 216 1.74 -11.77 11.98
CA ALA A 216 1.59 -12.97 11.18
C ALA A 216 2.48 -14.08 11.77
N PHE A 217 1.94 -15.29 11.76
CA PHE A 217 2.59 -16.49 12.28
C PHE A 217 2.60 -17.58 11.22
N ASP A 218 3.66 -18.36 11.16
CA ASP A 218 3.67 -19.58 10.38
C ASP A 218 2.73 -20.63 10.99
N SER A 219 1.71 -21.03 10.24
CA SER A 219 0.67 -21.91 10.77
C SER A 219 1.16 -23.32 11.07
N GLU A 220 2.14 -23.84 10.29
CA GLU A 220 2.70 -25.17 10.54
C GLU A 220 3.54 -25.19 11.81
N SER A 221 4.30 -24.15 12.06
CA SER A 221 5.09 -24.00 13.29
C SER A 221 4.18 -23.87 14.50
N LEU A 222 3.12 -23.07 14.42
CA LEU A 222 2.12 -22.97 15.50
C LEU A 222 1.48 -24.30 15.83
N GLN A 223 1.11 -25.10 14.84
CA GLN A 223 0.55 -26.44 15.05
C GLN A 223 1.54 -27.40 15.76
N LYS A 224 2.85 -27.17 15.58
CA LYS A 224 3.92 -27.92 16.26
C LYS A 224 4.27 -27.35 17.64
N GLY A 225 3.57 -26.32 18.10
CA GLY A 225 3.85 -25.64 19.36
C GLY A 225 5.11 -24.76 19.33
N GLN A 226 5.47 -24.27 18.15
CA GLN A 226 6.61 -23.38 17.93
C GLN A 226 6.10 -22.03 17.42
N GLU A 227 6.65 -20.95 17.95
CA GLU A 227 6.40 -19.62 17.43
C GLU A 227 7.41 -19.32 16.32
N LEU A 228 6.90 -19.08 15.11
CA LEU A 228 7.63 -18.47 14.02
C LEU A 228 6.74 -17.35 13.50
N SER A 229 7.17 -16.13 13.71
CA SER A 229 6.36 -14.93 13.46
C SER A 229 7.17 -13.83 12.79
N ILE A 230 6.52 -12.73 12.46
CA ILE A 230 7.20 -11.53 11.97
C ILE A 230 8.22 -11.06 13.01
N ASP A 231 9.49 -11.00 12.61
CA ASP A 231 10.56 -10.36 13.36
C ASP A 231 10.76 -8.93 12.86
N THR A 232 10.42 -7.97 13.72
CA THR A 232 10.51 -6.55 13.36
C THR A 232 11.95 -6.05 13.24
N THR A 233 12.91 -6.70 13.91
CA THR A 233 14.33 -6.35 13.83
C THR A 233 14.91 -6.76 12.48
N ASN A 234 14.69 -8.02 12.08
CA ASN A 234 15.10 -8.49 10.76
C ASN A 234 14.41 -7.72 9.64
N SER A 235 13.10 -7.45 9.81
CA SER A 235 12.34 -6.68 8.83
C SER A 235 12.94 -5.27 8.63
N ARG A 236 13.22 -4.54 9.71
CA ARG A 236 13.86 -3.22 9.62
C ARG A 236 15.26 -3.28 9.01
N TYR A 237 16.04 -4.28 9.40
CA TYR A 237 17.39 -4.46 8.89
C TYR A 237 17.39 -4.67 7.37
N LEU A 238 16.54 -5.58 6.88
CA LEU A 238 16.47 -5.92 5.46
C LEU A 238 15.79 -4.83 4.63
N MET A 239 14.77 -4.17 5.15
CA MET A 239 14.12 -3.04 4.47
C MET A 239 15.00 -1.78 4.45
N GLY A 240 15.92 -1.64 5.40
CA GLY A 240 16.70 -0.42 5.58
C GLY A 240 15.87 0.78 6.05
N SER A 241 14.66 0.55 6.58
CA SER A 241 13.74 1.60 7.03
C SER A 241 12.96 1.17 8.26
N ALA A 242 12.34 2.16 8.94
CA ALA A 242 11.54 1.93 10.14
C ALA A 242 10.19 1.26 9.86
N PHE A 243 9.70 1.31 8.63
CA PHE A 243 8.45 0.70 8.19
C PHE A 243 8.54 0.35 6.71
N PRO A 244 7.77 -0.64 6.24
CA PRO A 244 7.79 -1.03 4.85
C PRO A 244 7.31 0.13 3.99
N MET A 245 8.14 0.49 3.02
CA MET A 245 7.73 1.34 1.92
C MET A 245 7.58 0.43 0.70
N PRO A 246 6.52 0.57 -0.09
CA PRO A 246 6.36 -0.24 -1.29
C PRO A 246 7.61 -0.20 -2.15
N GLY A 247 8.06 -1.34 -2.63
CA GLY A 247 9.29 -1.49 -3.40
C GLY A 247 9.99 -2.83 -3.17
N LEU A 248 11.21 -2.95 -3.64
CA LEU A 248 11.97 -4.20 -3.63
C LEU A 248 12.12 -4.86 -2.26
N HIS A 249 12.10 -4.07 -1.19
CA HIS A 249 12.27 -4.55 0.19
C HIS A 249 11.05 -4.30 1.07
N SER A 250 9.87 -4.16 0.49
CA SER A 250 8.62 -3.89 1.20
C SER A 250 8.03 -5.12 1.89
N LYS A 251 8.86 -5.91 2.56
CA LYS A 251 8.47 -7.18 3.15
C LYS A 251 8.69 -7.21 4.65
N TYR A 252 7.81 -7.91 5.35
CA TYR A 252 8.05 -8.33 6.73
C TYR A 252 8.65 -9.73 6.72
N TYR A 253 9.69 -9.92 7.49
CA TYR A 253 10.48 -11.14 7.55
C TYR A 253 10.36 -11.81 8.92
N ASP A 254 10.55 -13.12 8.96
CA ASP A 254 10.66 -13.89 10.20
C ASP A 254 12.09 -13.82 10.81
N GLU A 255 12.31 -14.55 11.90
CA GLU A 255 13.61 -14.64 12.56
C GLU A 255 14.69 -15.30 11.69
N ASN A 256 14.30 -16.09 10.69
CA ASN A 256 15.19 -16.74 9.73
C ASN A 256 15.43 -15.90 8.47
N GLN A 257 14.95 -14.64 8.46
CA GLN A 257 15.03 -13.73 7.34
C GLN A 257 14.25 -14.21 6.09
N MET A 258 13.23 -15.05 6.30
CA MET A 258 12.32 -15.47 5.24
C MET A 258 11.14 -14.49 5.16
N PRO A 259 10.73 -14.09 3.95
CA PRO A 259 9.60 -13.17 3.79
C PRO A 259 8.28 -13.85 4.18
N MET A 260 7.51 -13.22 5.03
CA MET A 260 6.19 -13.68 5.45
C MET A 260 5.05 -12.88 4.81
N VAL A 261 5.20 -11.56 4.74
CA VAL A 261 4.19 -10.64 4.21
C VAL A 261 4.86 -9.59 3.35
N GLU A 262 4.30 -9.33 2.17
CA GLU A 262 4.73 -8.25 1.29
C GLU A 262 3.72 -7.11 1.29
N VAL A 263 4.20 -5.87 1.39
CA VAL A 263 3.35 -4.68 1.34
C VAL A 263 3.15 -4.26 -0.11
N TYR A 264 1.97 -4.49 -0.60
CA TYR A 264 1.59 -4.24 -1.99
C TYR A 264 1.12 -2.82 -2.23
N ARG A 265 0.35 -2.30 -1.29
CA ARG A 265 -0.18 -0.93 -1.31
C ARG A 265 -0.30 -0.41 0.10
N ASP A 266 0.21 0.77 0.32
CA ASP A 266 0.10 1.48 1.57
C ASP A 266 -0.38 2.92 1.30
N THR A 267 -1.55 3.26 1.83
CA THR A 267 -2.12 4.61 1.73
C THR A 267 -1.98 5.40 3.03
N VAL A 268 -1.50 4.76 4.09
CA VAL A 268 -1.29 5.38 5.41
C VAL A 268 0.10 5.99 5.51
N GLY A 269 1.14 5.26 5.06
CA GLY A 269 2.53 5.71 5.04
C GLY A 269 3.13 5.99 6.42
N ARG A 270 2.52 5.46 7.48
CA ARG A 270 2.95 5.69 8.86
C ARG A 270 2.71 4.43 9.68
N HIS A 271 3.79 3.73 10.00
CA HIS A 271 3.77 2.47 10.73
C HIS A 271 4.85 2.46 11.79
N ASP A 272 4.57 1.87 12.94
CA ASP A 272 5.53 1.67 14.02
C ASP A 272 5.96 0.20 14.07
N THR A 273 7.22 -0.06 13.77
CA THR A 273 7.86 -1.37 13.88
C THR A 273 8.83 -1.46 15.07
N PHE A 274 8.89 -0.43 15.90
CA PHE A 274 9.73 -0.38 17.11
C PHE A 274 8.93 -0.66 18.38
N GLY A 275 7.65 -0.27 18.37
CA GLY A 275 6.75 -0.50 19.50
C GLY A 275 6.43 -1.98 19.64
N THR A 276 6.54 -2.50 20.86
CA THR A 276 6.01 -3.82 21.19
C THR A 276 4.52 -3.71 21.51
N ALA A 277 3.80 -4.83 21.42
CA ALA A 277 2.40 -4.86 21.85
C ALA A 277 2.28 -4.38 23.31
N CYS A 278 1.36 -3.45 23.56
CA CYS A 278 1.15 -2.92 24.90
C CYS A 278 0.65 -4.02 25.85
N THR A 279 1.01 -3.92 27.13
CA THR A 279 0.69 -4.89 28.17
C THR A 279 -0.16 -4.28 29.28
N SER A 280 -0.85 -5.12 30.06
CA SER A 280 -1.57 -4.66 31.25
C SER A 280 -0.65 -3.93 32.24
N LYS A 281 0.57 -4.45 32.43
CA LYS A 281 1.56 -3.81 33.30
C LYS A 281 1.90 -2.38 32.85
N PHE A 282 2.04 -2.13 31.55
CA PHE A 282 2.29 -0.77 31.05
C PHE A 282 1.17 0.19 31.46
N TYR A 283 -0.08 -0.22 31.32
CA TYR A 283 -1.22 0.61 31.70
C TYR A 283 -1.37 0.78 33.20
N ASP A 284 -1.12 -0.27 33.98
CA ASP A 284 -1.12 -0.20 35.45
C ASP A 284 -0.07 0.78 35.96
N ASP A 285 1.15 0.77 35.38
CA ASP A 285 2.24 1.67 35.77
C ASP A 285 1.91 3.16 35.51
N ILE A 286 1.06 3.45 34.55
CA ILE A 286 0.59 4.82 34.25
C ILE A 286 -0.80 5.13 34.83
N GLY A 287 -1.34 4.23 35.66
CA GLY A 287 -2.57 4.45 36.46
C GLY A 287 -3.88 4.06 35.77
N TYR A 288 -3.84 3.36 34.65
CA TYR A 288 -5.04 2.88 33.94
C TYR A 288 -5.28 1.38 34.22
N PHE A 289 -5.71 1.04 35.42
CA PHE A 289 -5.96 -0.33 35.85
C PHE A 289 -7.06 -1.01 35.06
N GLY A 290 -6.81 -2.24 34.61
CA GLY A 290 -7.76 -3.05 33.86
C GLY A 290 -8.02 -2.54 32.43
N HIS A 291 -7.10 -1.74 31.88
CA HIS A 291 -7.21 -1.27 30.49
C HIS A 291 -7.00 -2.44 29.51
N PRO A 292 -7.85 -2.62 28.49
CA PRO A 292 -7.62 -3.57 27.42
C PRO A 292 -6.27 -3.29 26.73
N ASN A 293 -5.53 -4.34 26.44
CA ASN A 293 -4.20 -4.21 25.86
C ASN A 293 -3.98 -5.24 24.75
N CYS A 294 -2.99 -4.98 23.89
CA CYS A 294 -2.77 -5.77 22.70
C CYS A 294 -2.24 -7.18 23.02
N SER A 295 -1.37 -7.31 24.04
CA SER A 295 -0.83 -8.62 24.43
C SER A 295 -1.92 -9.57 24.90
N ASP A 296 -2.85 -9.11 25.75
CA ASP A 296 -3.98 -9.93 26.20
C ASP A 296 -4.92 -10.28 25.04
N ASN A 297 -5.15 -9.34 24.12
CA ASN A 297 -5.96 -9.57 22.92
C ASN A 297 -5.33 -10.62 22.01
N PHE A 298 -4.01 -10.57 21.77
CA PHE A 298 -3.30 -11.56 20.97
C PHE A 298 -3.36 -12.94 21.65
N ASN A 299 -3.09 -13.02 22.95
CA ASN A 299 -3.18 -14.28 23.70
C ASN A 299 -4.59 -14.89 23.59
N TYR A 300 -5.63 -14.07 23.74
CA TYR A 300 -7.02 -14.54 23.66
C TYR A 300 -7.36 -15.16 22.29
N VAL A 301 -6.87 -14.57 21.20
CA VAL A 301 -7.18 -15.12 19.86
C VAL A 301 -6.27 -16.26 19.47
N LEU A 302 -5.01 -16.27 19.92
CA LEU A 302 -4.07 -17.35 19.65
C LEU A 302 -4.43 -18.63 20.39
N ASP A 303 -5.04 -18.53 21.57
CA ASP A 303 -5.50 -19.68 22.36
C ASP A 303 -6.48 -20.59 21.56
N LYS A 304 -7.10 -20.06 20.52
CA LYS A 304 -7.96 -20.83 19.61
C LYS A 304 -7.18 -21.68 18.60
N PHE A 305 -5.93 -21.32 18.33
CA PHE A 305 -5.08 -21.98 17.33
C PHE A 305 -3.98 -22.83 17.98
N THR A 306 -3.56 -22.44 19.17
CA THR A 306 -2.44 -23.09 19.86
C THR A 306 -2.49 -22.84 21.36
N CYS A 307 -1.78 -23.68 22.13
CA CYS A 307 -1.55 -23.48 23.57
C CYS A 307 -0.38 -22.52 23.85
N LEU A 308 0.21 -21.89 22.85
CA LEU A 308 1.29 -20.93 23.04
C LEU A 308 0.76 -19.61 23.59
N LEU A 309 1.50 -19.06 24.55
CA LEU A 309 1.28 -17.70 25.03
C LEU A 309 2.12 -16.74 24.18
N TYR A 310 1.49 -15.75 23.62
CA TYR A 310 2.20 -14.63 23.00
C TYR A 310 2.96 -13.87 24.11
N THR A 311 4.28 -13.85 24.02
CA THR A 311 5.13 -13.04 24.88
C THR A 311 5.72 -11.93 24.04
N SER A 312 5.30 -10.69 24.29
CA SER A 312 5.95 -9.54 23.64
C SER A 312 7.44 -9.56 23.98
N PRO A 313 8.35 -9.58 23.00
CA PRO A 313 9.78 -9.63 23.28
C PRO A 313 10.17 -8.43 24.14
N SER A 314 10.69 -8.73 25.34
CA SER A 314 11.21 -7.70 26.23
C SER A 314 12.55 -7.21 25.69
N PRO A 315 12.85 -5.91 25.71
CA PRO A 315 14.19 -5.41 25.39
C PRO A 315 15.31 -6.01 26.28
N ARG A 316 14.94 -6.65 27.38
CA ARG A 316 15.89 -7.34 28.29
C ARG A 316 16.24 -8.75 27.84
N ASP A 317 15.40 -9.39 27.04
CA ASP A 317 15.61 -10.76 26.56
C ASP A 317 16.63 -10.83 25.42
N LEU A 318 16.93 -9.69 24.81
CA LEU A 318 17.96 -9.52 23.77
C LEU A 318 19.38 -9.37 24.34
N SER A 319 19.56 -9.32 25.67
CA SER A 319 20.86 -9.08 26.31
C SER A 319 21.56 -10.33 26.86
N THR A 320 21.03 -11.54 26.63
CA THR A 320 21.57 -12.80 27.15
C THR A 320 21.89 -13.81 26.05
N SER A 321 22.61 -13.37 25.02
CA SER A 321 23.30 -14.31 24.12
C SER A 321 24.72 -13.85 23.84
#